data_8ff116412afc96dff197d1bd8b857cce
#
_entry.id   8ff116412afc96dff197d1bd8b857cce
#
_cell.length_a   1.000
_cell.length_b   1.000
_cell.length_c   1.000
_cell.angle_alpha   90.00
_cell.angle_beta   90.00
_cell.angle_gamma   90.00
#
_symmetry.space_group_name_H-M   'P 1'
#
loop_
_entity.id
_entity.type
_entity.pdbx_description
1 polymer ?
#
loop_
_entity_poly.entity_id
_entity_poly.type
_entity_poly.pdbx_seq_one_letter_code
_entity_poly.pdbx_strand_id
1 'polypeptide(L)'
;MKKLLSLILVAALLCVGFASCGKTQTETKVLKVAATSAPHAEILEQCKPLMAEKGYDLQITVVDDYVIPNTATEDGEVDANYFQHTPYLNEFNASRGTHLVSVAAIHYEPFGIYAGTVKSLADLPDGAKIAVPNDATNEARALQLLAAQGLITLKDGVGLNATKVDITKNPKNFEIVEMEAALLPTVLDDVAVAVINGNYALAAGLK
;
A
#
# COMPACT_ATOMS: atom_id res chain seq x y z
N MET A 1 -22.42 75.30 -10.48
CA MET A 1 -21.86 74.37 -11.46
C MET A 1 -20.64 73.60 -10.95
N LYS A 2 -19.60 74.24 -10.34
CA LYS A 2 -18.41 73.55 -9.85
C LYS A 2 -18.69 72.52 -8.73
N LYS A 3 -19.63 72.76 -7.82
CA LYS A 3 -20.01 71.82 -6.74
C LYS A 3 -20.78 70.60 -7.24
N LEU A 4 -21.53 70.74 -8.32
CA LEU A 4 -22.29 69.62 -8.93
C LEU A 4 -21.37 68.67 -9.69
N LEU A 5 -20.34 69.24 -10.35
CA LEU A 5 -19.31 68.46 -11.05
C LEU A 5 -18.44 67.62 -10.09
N SER A 6 -18.11 68.18 -8.90
CA SER A 6 -17.36 67.43 -7.86
C SER A 6 -18.14 66.26 -7.27
N LEU A 7 -19.48 66.41 -7.12
CA LEU A 7 -20.33 65.31 -6.60
C LEU A 7 -20.44 64.14 -7.60
N ILE A 8 -20.54 64.45 -8.91
CA ILE A 8 -20.60 63.43 -9.96
C ILE A 8 -19.26 62.69 -10.08
N LEU A 9 -18.12 63.37 -9.90
CA LEU A 9 -16.79 62.75 -9.95
C LEU A 9 -16.56 61.78 -8.77
N VAL A 10 -17.04 62.13 -7.58
CA VAL A 10 -16.95 61.29 -6.38
C VAL A 10 -17.87 60.09 -6.50
N ALA A 11 -19.06 60.23 -7.05
CA ALA A 11 -19.97 59.11 -7.29
C ALA A 11 -19.45 58.15 -8.36
N ALA A 12 -18.77 58.61 -9.41
CA ALA A 12 -18.14 57.81 -10.43
C ALA A 12 -16.94 57.00 -9.87
N LEU A 13 -16.14 57.57 -8.94
CA LEU A 13 -15.05 56.86 -8.27
C LEU A 13 -15.52 55.77 -7.29
N LEU A 14 -16.69 55.95 -6.68
CA LEU A 14 -17.31 54.94 -5.80
C LEU A 14 -17.89 53.74 -6.56
N CYS A 15 -18.31 53.91 -7.82
CA CYS A 15 -18.83 52.82 -8.64
C CYS A 15 -17.74 51.94 -9.26
N VAL A 16 -16.48 52.37 -9.37
CA VAL A 16 -15.36 51.58 -9.90
C VAL A 16 -14.80 50.61 -8.84
N GLY A 17 -15.07 50.86 -7.55
CA GLY A 17 -14.59 50.02 -6.45
C GLY A 17 -15.35 48.67 -6.24
N PHE A 18 -16.53 48.49 -6.86
CA PHE A 18 -17.37 47.31 -6.69
C PHE A 18 -17.32 46.30 -7.85
N ALA A 19 -16.53 46.55 -8.88
CA ALA A 19 -16.29 45.60 -9.97
C ALA A 19 -15.06 44.72 -9.72
N SER A 20 -14.64 44.55 -8.45
CA SER A 20 -13.78 43.43 -8.07
C SER A 20 -14.60 42.16 -8.14
N CYS A 21 -14.63 41.55 -9.32
CA CYS A 21 -15.09 40.19 -9.52
C CYS A 21 -14.24 39.31 -8.56
N GLY A 22 -14.75 39.14 -7.36
CA GLY A 22 -14.20 38.15 -6.44
C GLY A 22 -14.34 36.79 -7.12
N LYS A 23 -13.31 36.36 -7.83
CA LYS A 23 -13.07 34.94 -8.01
C LYS A 23 -13.03 34.41 -6.58
N THR A 24 -14.09 33.73 -6.17
CA THR A 24 -14.07 32.90 -4.98
C THR A 24 -12.90 31.94 -5.22
N GLN A 25 -11.76 32.25 -4.65
CA GLN A 25 -10.63 31.33 -4.64
C GLN A 25 -11.13 30.16 -3.80
N THR A 26 -11.60 29.12 -4.46
CA THR A 26 -11.97 27.88 -3.78
C THR A 26 -10.67 27.43 -3.13
N GLU A 27 -10.63 27.47 -1.82
CA GLU A 27 -9.45 27.06 -1.04
C GLU A 27 -9.17 25.60 -1.42
N THR A 28 -8.01 25.33 -2.01
CA THR A 28 -7.59 24.00 -2.40
C THR A 28 -7.36 23.19 -1.15
N LYS A 29 -8.10 22.09 -1.00
CA LYS A 29 -7.96 21.20 0.16
C LYS A 29 -6.79 20.25 -0.08
N VAL A 30 -5.87 20.18 0.86
CA VAL A 30 -4.78 19.20 0.82
C VAL A 30 -5.34 17.84 1.27
N LEU A 31 -5.00 16.78 0.53
CA LEU A 31 -5.26 15.39 0.89
C LEU A 31 -3.92 14.64 0.87
N LYS A 32 -3.47 14.17 2.02
CA LYS A 32 -2.20 13.45 2.18
C LYS A 32 -2.46 11.95 2.20
N VAL A 33 -1.78 11.19 1.37
CA VAL A 33 -1.94 9.72 1.29
C VAL A 33 -0.57 9.05 1.34
N ALA A 34 -0.39 8.11 2.28
CA ALA A 34 0.77 7.23 2.31
C ALA A 34 0.53 6.01 1.43
N ALA A 35 1.53 5.62 0.64
CA ALA A 35 1.43 4.49 -0.29
C ALA A 35 2.78 3.80 -0.48
N THR A 36 2.77 2.50 -0.81
CA THR A 36 3.98 1.84 -1.33
C THR A 36 4.26 2.28 -2.77
N SER A 37 5.52 2.16 -3.22
CA SER A 37 5.98 2.72 -4.49
C SER A 37 5.18 2.22 -5.69
N ALA A 38 5.15 0.91 -5.92
CA ALA A 38 4.44 0.27 -7.03
C ALA A 38 3.43 -0.76 -6.50
N PRO A 39 2.25 -0.89 -7.08
CA PRO A 39 1.64 0.00 -8.07
C PRO A 39 0.91 1.20 -7.44
N HIS A 40 0.87 1.28 -6.10
CA HIS A 40 -0.03 2.15 -5.33
C HIS A 40 0.25 3.65 -5.56
N ALA A 41 1.51 4.10 -5.37
CA ALA A 41 1.86 5.49 -5.63
C ALA A 41 1.72 5.84 -7.11
N GLU A 42 2.04 4.93 -8.02
CA GLU A 42 1.87 5.12 -9.46
C GLU A 42 0.40 5.37 -9.84
N ILE A 43 -0.53 4.61 -9.24
CA ILE A 43 -1.98 4.79 -9.43
C ILE A 43 -2.42 6.14 -8.88
N LEU A 44 -1.97 6.51 -7.67
CA LEU A 44 -2.31 7.80 -7.05
C LEU A 44 -1.78 8.99 -7.86
N GLU A 45 -0.60 8.87 -8.47
CA GLU A 45 -0.07 9.92 -9.37
C GLU A 45 -1.01 10.18 -10.55
N GLN A 46 -1.65 9.14 -11.10
CA GLN A 46 -2.66 9.32 -12.15
C GLN A 46 -3.96 9.95 -11.62
N CYS A 47 -4.22 9.90 -10.33
CA CYS A 47 -5.37 10.53 -9.72
C CYS A 47 -5.18 12.04 -9.47
N LYS A 48 -3.94 12.55 -9.39
CA LYS A 48 -3.66 13.97 -9.10
C LYS A 48 -4.44 14.96 -9.99
N PRO A 49 -4.43 14.84 -11.33
CA PRO A 49 -5.17 15.78 -12.17
C PRO A 49 -6.68 15.71 -11.91
N LEU A 50 -7.24 14.53 -11.68
CA LEU A 50 -8.66 14.34 -11.39
C LEU A 50 -9.06 14.94 -10.03
N MET A 51 -8.16 14.87 -9.06
CA MET A 51 -8.36 15.47 -7.74
C MET A 51 -8.25 16.99 -7.78
N ALA A 52 -7.30 17.51 -8.57
CA ALA A 52 -7.14 18.96 -8.78
C ALA A 52 -8.40 19.59 -9.40
N GLU A 53 -9.04 18.92 -10.37
CA GLU A 53 -10.34 19.37 -10.95
C GLU A 53 -11.46 19.45 -9.90
N LYS A 54 -11.35 18.67 -8.81
CA LYS A 54 -12.28 18.68 -7.67
C LYS A 54 -11.88 19.62 -6.54
N GLY A 55 -10.79 20.40 -6.71
CA GLY A 55 -10.28 21.34 -5.72
C GLY A 55 -9.45 20.70 -4.62
N TYR A 56 -8.86 19.52 -4.87
CA TYR A 56 -7.93 18.86 -3.93
C TYR A 56 -6.50 18.88 -4.47
N ASP A 57 -5.55 19.13 -3.59
CA ASP A 57 -4.12 18.90 -3.80
C ASP A 57 -3.76 17.54 -3.19
N LEU A 58 -3.58 16.52 -4.03
CA LEU A 58 -3.22 15.17 -3.60
C LEU A 58 -1.71 15.07 -3.38
N GLN A 59 -1.30 14.97 -2.11
CA GLN A 59 0.09 14.79 -1.69
C GLN A 59 0.33 13.33 -1.34
N ILE A 60 1.33 12.71 -1.99
CA ILE A 60 1.64 11.30 -1.85
C ILE A 60 2.95 11.15 -1.10
N THR A 61 2.92 10.42 0.01
CA THR A 61 4.12 10.00 0.75
C THR A 61 4.41 8.55 0.42
N VAL A 62 5.51 8.32 -0.30
CA VAL A 62 5.91 6.95 -0.67
C VAL A 62 6.69 6.33 0.48
N VAL A 63 6.29 5.13 0.89
CA VAL A 63 6.89 4.37 1.99
C VAL A 63 7.01 2.90 1.58
N ASP A 64 8.19 2.31 1.70
CA ASP A 64 8.44 0.92 1.29
C ASP A 64 8.39 -0.06 2.48
N ASP A 65 7.37 0.11 3.33
CA ASP A 65 7.09 -0.76 4.48
C ASP A 65 5.58 -0.84 4.72
N TYR A 66 5.14 -1.79 5.55
CA TYR A 66 3.71 -2.01 5.80
C TYR A 66 3.23 -1.46 7.16
N VAL A 67 4.12 -0.99 8.02
CA VAL A 67 3.79 -0.46 9.36
C VAL A 67 3.57 1.04 9.32
N ILE A 68 4.51 1.77 8.71
CA ILE A 68 4.51 3.24 8.68
C ILE A 68 3.23 3.83 8.07
N PRO A 69 2.68 3.32 6.94
CA PRO A 69 1.46 3.89 6.38
C PRO A 69 0.27 3.83 7.35
N ASN A 70 0.15 2.75 8.13
CA ASN A 70 -0.92 2.62 9.12
C ASN A 70 -0.71 3.50 10.34
N THR A 71 0.51 3.55 10.89
CA THR A 71 0.80 4.41 12.04
C THR A 71 0.64 5.88 11.70
N ALA A 72 1.15 6.33 10.55
CA ALA A 72 1.00 7.71 10.10
C ALA A 72 -0.47 8.10 9.85
N THR A 73 -1.32 7.15 9.43
CA THR A 73 -2.76 7.40 9.27
C THR A 73 -3.47 7.47 10.63
N GLU A 74 -3.17 6.56 11.55
CA GLU A 74 -3.74 6.57 12.91
C GLU A 74 -3.36 7.83 13.67
N ASP A 75 -2.11 8.29 13.53
CA ASP A 75 -1.58 9.48 14.19
C ASP A 75 -2.04 10.80 13.53
N GLY A 76 -2.73 10.73 12.38
CA GLY A 76 -3.23 11.89 11.65
C GLY A 76 -2.14 12.68 10.91
N GLU A 77 -0.96 12.09 10.67
CA GLU A 77 0.10 12.69 9.86
C GLU A 77 -0.27 12.70 8.37
N VAL A 78 -1.03 11.66 7.95
CA VAL A 78 -1.68 11.55 6.64
C VAL A 78 -3.16 11.25 6.81
N ASP A 79 -3.98 11.64 5.82
CA ASP A 79 -5.43 11.47 5.87
C ASP A 79 -5.87 10.04 5.52
N ALA A 80 -5.07 9.32 4.74
CA ALA A 80 -5.35 7.95 4.32
C ALA A 80 -4.05 7.21 3.95
N ASN A 81 -4.17 5.89 3.77
CA ASN A 81 -3.13 5.10 3.12
C ASN A 81 -3.71 4.21 2.02
N TYR A 82 -2.83 3.79 1.10
CA TYR A 82 -3.19 2.90 0.01
C TYR A 82 -2.05 1.91 -0.24
N PHE A 83 -2.18 0.68 0.30
CA PHE A 83 -1.17 -0.37 0.14
C PHE A 83 -1.66 -1.76 0.53
N GLN A 84 -2.66 -1.90 1.41
CA GLN A 84 -2.92 -3.11 2.17
C GLN A 84 -4.20 -3.84 1.75
N HIS A 85 -4.27 -5.12 2.03
CA HIS A 85 -5.49 -5.91 1.96
C HIS A 85 -6.23 -5.95 3.31
N THR A 86 -7.53 -6.19 3.26
CA THR A 86 -8.40 -6.19 4.45
C THR A 86 -7.92 -7.10 5.59
N PRO A 87 -7.44 -8.34 5.35
CA PRO A 87 -6.93 -9.17 6.44
C PRO A 87 -5.76 -8.53 7.20
N TYR A 88 -4.81 -7.88 6.50
CA TYR A 88 -3.70 -7.16 7.13
C TYR A 88 -4.21 -5.98 7.98
N LEU A 89 -5.13 -5.17 7.45
CA LEU A 89 -5.73 -4.06 8.17
C LEU A 89 -6.42 -4.53 9.47
N ASN A 90 -7.19 -5.60 9.40
CA ASN A 90 -7.91 -6.13 10.57
C ASN A 90 -6.94 -6.67 11.63
N GLU A 91 -5.90 -7.37 11.21
CA GLU A 91 -4.86 -7.88 12.11
C GLU A 91 -4.08 -6.72 12.73
N PHE A 92 -3.66 -5.72 11.93
CA PHE A 92 -2.96 -4.54 12.42
C PHE A 92 -3.77 -3.79 13.48
N ASN A 93 -5.05 -3.55 13.23
CA ASN A 93 -5.94 -2.91 14.21
C ASN A 93 -6.02 -3.74 15.50
N ALA A 94 -6.21 -5.05 15.39
CA ALA A 94 -6.35 -5.94 16.54
C ALA A 94 -5.07 -6.04 17.37
N SER A 95 -3.92 -6.14 16.72
CA SER A 95 -2.63 -6.33 17.40
C SER A 95 -2.05 -5.04 17.97
N ARG A 96 -2.35 -3.90 17.36
CA ARG A 96 -1.78 -2.59 17.74
C ARG A 96 -2.77 -1.62 18.37
N GLY A 97 -4.06 -1.98 18.43
CA GLY A 97 -5.10 -1.14 19.01
C GLY A 97 -5.42 0.11 18.18
N THR A 98 -5.19 0.04 16.84
CA THR A 98 -5.53 1.12 15.91
C THR A 98 -6.99 1.02 15.45
N HIS A 99 -7.53 2.10 14.85
CA HIS A 99 -8.94 2.25 14.52
C HIS A 99 -9.19 2.51 13.03
N LEU A 100 -8.26 2.13 12.19
CA LEU A 100 -8.32 2.36 10.76
C LEU A 100 -9.47 1.60 10.11
N VAL A 101 -10.11 2.21 9.10
CA VAL A 101 -11.23 1.62 8.37
C VAL A 101 -10.94 1.58 6.88
N SER A 102 -11.39 0.50 6.22
CA SER A 102 -11.34 0.43 4.75
C SER A 102 -12.46 1.28 4.16
N VAL A 103 -12.11 2.24 3.29
CA VAL A 103 -13.08 3.11 2.60
C VAL A 103 -13.45 2.60 1.22
N ALA A 104 -12.55 1.86 0.55
CA ALA A 104 -12.80 1.26 -0.75
C ALA A 104 -11.82 0.12 -1.04
N ALA A 105 -12.26 -0.85 -1.85
CA ALA A 105 -11.40 -1.83 -2.51
C ALA A 105 -11.10 -1.32 -3.93
N ILE A 106 -9.82 -1.15 -4.27
CA ILE A 106 -9.39 -0.50 -5.51
C ILE A 106 -8.93 -1.51 -6.55
N HIS A 107 -8.04 -2.44 -6.18
CA HIS A 107 -7.50 -3.45 -7.09
C HIS A 107 -7.13 -4.73 -6.34
N TYR A 108 -6.77 -5.76 -7.09
CA TYR A 108 -6.27 -7.03 -6.59
C TYR A 108 -4.83 -7.23 -7.06
N GLU A 109 -3.96 -7.70 -6.15
CA GLU A 109 -2.59 -8.05 -6.46
C GLU A 109 -2.34 -9.55 -6.29
N PRO A 110 -1.64 -10.18 -7.26
CA PRO A 110 -1.20 -11.56 -7.10
C PRO A 110 -0.14 -11.66 -6.01
N PHE A 111 -0.09 -12.83 -5.38
CA PHE A 111 0.97 -13.24 -4.46
C PHE A 111 1.68 -14.41 -5.12
N GLY A 112 2.98 -14.33 -5.35
CA GLY A 112 3.71 -15.26 -6.19
C GLY A 112 4.88 -15.96 -5.51
N ILE A 113 5.24 -17.14 -6.04
CA ILE A 113 6.50 -17.82 -5.71
C ILE A 113 7.50 -17.45 -6.80
N TYR A 114 8.57 -16.80 -6.42
CA TYR A 114 9.60 -16.30 -7.33
C TYR A 114 10.86 -17.16 -7.24
N ALA A 115 11.45 -17.42 -8.39
CA ALA A 115 12.68 -18.19 -8.51
C ALA A 115 13.87 -17.45 -7.88
N GLY A 116 14.56 -18.13 -6.98
CA GLY A 116 15.85 -17.72 -6.46
C GLY A 116 16.97 -18.48 -7.15
N THR A 117 17.73 -19.26 -6.39
CA THR A 117 18.79 -20.14 -6.92
C THR A 117 18.23 -21.35 -7.69
N VAL A 118 16.96 -21.71 -7.45
CA VAL A 118 16.26 -22.80 -8.12
C VAL A 118 15.21 -22.22 -9.05
N LYS A 119 15.12 -22.68 -10.30
CA LYS A 119 14.28 -22.10 -11.34
C LYS A 119 12.91 -22.80 -11.52
N SER A 120 12.74 -23.97 -10.92
CA SER A 120 11.48 -24.73 -10.99
C SER A 120 11.17 -25.34 -9.63
N LEU A 121 9.89 -25.33 -9.22
CA LEU A 121 9.45 -25.96 -7.98
C LEU A 121 9.71 -27.49 -7.98
N ALA A 122 9.70 -28.12 -9.15
CA ALA A 122 10.00 -29.55 -9.27
C ALA A 122 11.47 -29.87 -8.91
N ASP A 123 12.38 -28.92 -9.09
CA ASP A 123 13.81 -29.10 -8.88
C ASP A 123 14.28 -28.70 -7.46
N LEU A 124 13.35 -28.31 -6.57
CA LEU A 124 13.68 -27.96 -5.20
C LEU A 124 14.36 -29.14 -4.49
N PRO A 125 15.60 -28.99 -4.01
CA PRO A 125 16.29 -30.05 -3.27
C PRO A 125 15.73 -30.22 -1.86
N ASP A 126 16.05 -31.35 -1.23
CA ASP A 126 15.79 -31.53 0.20
C ASP A 126 16.54 -30.48 1.02
N GLY A 127 15.87 -29.94 2.05
CA GLY A 127 16.42 -28.88 2.88
C GLY A 127 16.50 -27.50 2.23
N ALA A 128 15.87 -27.29 1.06
CA ALA A 128 15.88 -26.01 0.38
C ALA A 128 15.29 -24.92 1.27
N LYS A 129 15.91 -23.72 1.23
CA LYS A 129 15.42 -22.53 1.91
C LYS A 129 14.32 -21.87 1.08
N ILE A 130 13.19 -21.62 1.72
CA ILE A 130 12.05 -20.92 1.14
C ILE A 130 11.78 -19.68 1.99
N ALA A 131 12.01 -18.48 1.45
CA ALA A 131 11.73 -17.24 2.15
C ALA A 131 10.25 -16.84 2.04
N VAL A 132 9.69 -16.38 3.16
CA VAL A 132 8.29 -15.94 3.26
C VAL A 132 8.19 -14.64 4.08
N PRO A 133 7.11 -13.83 3.92
CA PRO A 133 6.88 -12.68 4.80
C PRO A 133 6.73 -13.10 6.26
N ASN A 134 7.12 -12.24 7.19
CA ASN A 134 7.04 -12.49 8.64
C ASN A 134 5.82 -11.85 9.31
N ASP A 135 5.01 -11.08 8.59
CA ASP A 135 3.74 -10.62 9.15
C ASP A 135 2.69 -11.73 9.10
N ALA A 136 1.87 -11.81 10.15
CA ALA A 136 0.98 -12.95 10.39
C ALA A 136 0.11 -13.30 9.18
N THR A 137 -0.49 -12.32 8.51
CA THR A 137 -1.42 -12.58 7.40
C THR A 137 -0.74 -12.95 6.10
N ASN A 138 0.43 -12.36 5.80
CA ASN A 138 1.18 -12.71 4.59
C ASN A 138 1.99 -14.00 4.76
N GLU A 139 2.52 -14.30 5.96
CA GLU A 139 3.08 -15.62 6.27
C GLU A 139 2.04 -16.71 6.02
N ALA A 140 0.82 -16.56 6.60
CA ALA A 140 -0.25 -17.52 6.41
C ALA A 140 -0.61 -17.71 4.94
N ARG A 141 -0.71 -16.65 4.15
CA ARG A 141 -0.94 -16.70 2.70
C ARG A 141 0.19 -17.41 1.96
N ALA A 142 1.45 -17.14 2.33
CA ALA A 142 2.61 -17.80 1.75
C ALA A 142 2.59 -19.30 2.01
N LEU A 143 2.35 -19.71 3.25
CA LEU A 143 2.26 -21.12 3.62
C LEU A 143 1.10 -21.83 2.92
N GLN A 144 -0.05 -21.19 2.78
CA GLN A 144 -1.17 -21.72 2.00
C GLN A 144 -0.83 -21.89 0.52
N LEU A 145 -0.09 -20.92 -0.07
CA LEU A 145 0.35 -21.02 -1.45
C LEU A 145 1.32 -22.19 -1.64
N LEU A 146 2.28 -22.38 -0.72
CA LEU A 146 3.19 -23.53 -0.72
C LEU A 146 2.42 -24.86 -0.57
N ALA A 147 1.42 -24.88 0.28
CA ALA A 147 0.55 -26.06 0.45
C ALA A 147 -0.28 -26.36 -0.80
N ALA A 148 -0.83 -25.33 -1.46
CA ALA A 148 -1.55 -25.47 -2.73
C ALA A 148 -0.68 -26.01 -3.86
N GLN A 149 0.64 -25.75 -3.82
CA GLN A 149 1.62 -26.35 -4.73
C GLN A 149 2.06 -27.76 -4.32
N GLY A 150 1.53 -28.30 -3.21
CA GLY A 150 1.89 -29.65 -2.73
C GLY A 150 3.29 -29.73 -2.09
N LEU A 151 3.92 -28.61 -1.79
CA LEU A 151 5.26 -28.58 -1.19
C LEU A 151 5.23 -28.92 0.32
N ILE A 152 4.19 -28.48 1.01
CA ILE A 152 3.94 -28.74 2.44
C ILE A 152 2.48 -29.11 2.68
N THR A 153 2.15 -29.57 3.88
CA THR A 153 0.75 -29.70 4.32
C THR A 153 0.57 -28.94 5.61
N LEU A 154 -0.49 -28.15 5.69
CA LEU A 154 -0.85 -27.41 6.90
C LEU A 154 -1.91 -28.21 7.70
N LYS A 155 -2.02 -27.87 8.96
CA LYS A 155 -3.11 -28.32 9.83
C LYS A 155 -4.46 -27.80 9.29
N ASP A 156 -5.49 -28.62 9.39
CA ASP A 156 -6.84 -28.23 8.93
C ASP A 156 -7.38 -27.02 9.69
N GLY A 157 -8.03 -26.11 8.97
CA GLY A 157 -8.78 -24.99 9.54
C GLY A 157 -7.94 -23.81 10.02
N VAL A 158 -6.61 -23.80 9.84
CA VAL A 158 -5.74 -22.69 10.30
C VAL A 158 -5.98 -21.39 9.52
N GLY A 159 -6.39 -21.47 8.25
CA GLY A 159 -6.74 -20.30 7.44
C GLY A 159 -5.64 -19.23 7.43
N LEU A 160 -6.03 -17.96 7.55
CA LEU A 160 -5.10 -16.81 7.57
C LEU A 160 -4.35 -16.62 8.90
N ASN A 161 -4.41 -17.61 9.80
CA ASN A 161 -3.63 -17.64 11.04
C ASN A 161 -2.52 -18.71 10.99
N ALA A 162 -2.30 -19.35 9.83
CA ALA A 162 -1.28 -20.37 9.67
C ALA A 162 0.11 -19.78 9.91
N THR A 163 0.91 -20.50 10.69
CA THR A 163 2.32 -20.23 10.94
C THR A 163 3.13 -21.47 10.59
N LYS A 164 4.46 -21.35 10.54
CA LYS A 164 5.32 -22.53 10.26
C LYS A 164 5.17 -23.67 11.25
N VAL A 165 4.66 -23.44 12.48
CA VAL A 165 4.38 -24.49 13.46
C VAL A 165 3.14 -25.33 13.09
N ASP A 166 2.31 -24.84 12.19
CA ASP A 166 1.14 -25.56 11.68
C ASP A 166 1.45 -26.47 10.48
N ILE A 167 2.71 -26.56 10.07
CA ILE A 167 3.14 -27.48 9.01
C ILE A 167 3.12 -28.90 9.56
N THR A 168 2.21 -29.73 9.08
CA THR A 168 2.05 -31.13 9.50
C THR A 168 2.85 -32.12 8.65
N LYS A 169 3.15 -31.74 7.39
CA LYS A 169 4.02 -32.50 6.49
C LYS A 169 4.95 -31.56 5.73
N ASN A 170 6.21 -31.90 5.72
CA ASN A 170 7.27 -31.25 4.99
C ASN A 170 8.22 -32.33 4.43
N PRO A 171 7.82 -33.01 3.33
CA PRO A 171 8.48 -34.23 2.88
C PRO A 171 9.92 -34.03 2.43
N LYS A 172 10.27 -32.80 2.01
CA LYS A 172 11.62 -32.44 1.59
C LYS A 172 12.39 -31.63 2.66
N ASN A 173 11.85 -31.52 3.89
CA ASN A 173 12.46 -30.78 5.00
C ASN A 173 12.83 -29.35 4.63
N PHE A 174 11.98 -28.63 3.90
CA PHE A 174 12.22 -27.23 3.55
C PHE A 174 12.43 -26.37 4.79
N GLU A 175 13.42 -25.49 4.74
CA GLU A 175 13.65 -24.48 5.75
C GLU A 175 12.81 -23.24 5.41
N ILE A 176 11.77 -22.94 6.20
CA ILE A 176 10.97 -21.73 6.04
C ILE A 176 11.66 -20.58 6.76
N VAL A 177 12.11 -19.59 5.98
CA VAL A 177 12.83 -18.39 6.45
C VAL A 177 11.89 -17.21 6.41
N GLU A 178 11.48 -16.74 7.59
CA GLU A 178 10.59 -15.58 7.76
C GLU A 178 11.43 -14.29 7.76
N MET A 179 10.98 -13.29 6.99
CA MET A 179 11.62 -11.97 6.97
C MET A 179 10.62 -10.88 6.57
N GLU A 180 10.99 -9.63 6.77
CA GLU A 180 10.18 -8.51 6.32
C GLU A 180 9.90 -8.60 4.81
N ALA A 181 8.63 -8.38 4.43
CA ALA A 181 8.17 -8.54 3.06
C ALA A 181 8.97 -7.68 2.06
N ALA A 182 9.39 -6.48 2.47
CA ALA A 182 10.22 -5.58 1.66
C ALA A 182 11.60 -6.14 1.32
N LEU A 183 12.13 -7.05 2.13
CA LEU A 183 13.47 -7.64 1.94
C LEU A 183 13.46 -8.87 1.02
N LEU A 184 12.31 -9.51 0.83
CA LEU A 184 12.20 -10.76 0.07
C LEU A 184 12.80 -10.69 -1.35
N PRO A 185 12.61 -9.62 -2.13
CA PRO A 185 13.24 -9.54 -3.46
C PRO A 185 14.77 -9.51 -3.42
N THR A 186 15.36 -9.03 -2.32
CA THR A 186 16.81 -8.85 -2.21
C THR A 186 17.57 -10.12 -1.83
N VAL A 187 16.87 -11.15 -1.35
CA VAL A 187 17.48 -12.41 -0.89
C VAL A 187 17.34 -13.57 -1.88
N LEU A 188 16.84 -13.31 -3.10
CA LEU A 188 16.62 -14.36 -4.10
C LEU A 188 17.89 -15.14 -4.47
N ASP A 189 19.06 -14.52 -4.37
CA ASP A 189 20.34 -15.19 -4.63
C ASP A 189 20.79 -16.09 -3.44
N ASP A 190 20.17 -15.96 -2.28
CA ASP A 190 20.51 -16.68 -1.04
C ASP A 190 19.53 -17.81 -0.67
N VAL A 191 18.38 -17.87 -1.37
CA VAL A 191 17.32 -18.85 -1.12
C VAL A 191 16.95 -19.60 -2.40
N ALA A 192 16.36 -20.77 -2.23
CA ALA A 192 15.90 -21.55 -3.40
C ALA A 192 14.76 -20.84 -4.14
N VAL A 193 13.76 -20.39 -3.40
CA VAL A 193 12.64 -19.58 -3.87
C VAL A 193 12.17 -18.64 -2.75
N ALA A 194 11.45 -17.57 -3.11
CA ALA A 194 10.77 -16.70 -2.15
C ALA A 194 9.31 -16.48 -2.53
N VAL A 195 8.44 -16.36 -1.54
CA VAL A 195 7.04 -16.00 -1.73
C VAL A 195 6.89 -14.51 -1.49
N ILE A 196 6.60 -13.74 -2.54
CA ILE A 196 6.71 -12.28 -2.53
C ILE A 196 5.37 -11.63 -2.88
N ASN A 197 5.00 -10.59 -2.14
CA ASN A 197 3.84 -9.75 -2.43
C ASN A 197 3.99 -9.02 -3.76
N GLY A 198 2.88 -8.85 -4.50
CA GLY A 198 2.88 -8.29 -5.85
C GLY A 198 3.52 -6.91 -5.96
N ASN A 199 3.27 -6.03 -5.00
CA ASN A 199 3.87 -4.68 -4.97
C ASN A 199 5.41 -4.72 -4.90
N TYR A 200 5.99 -5.56 -4.04
CA TYR A 200 7.45 -5.69 -3.92
C TYR A 200 8.06 -6.41 -5.13
N ALA A 201 7.34 -7.39 -5.68
CA ALA A 201 7.77 -8.05 -6.90
C ALA A 201 7.81 -7.09 -8.09
N LEU A 202 6.78 -6.24 -8.25
CA LEU A 202 6.72 -5.20 -9.29
C LEU A 202 7.84 -4.17 -9.11
N ALA A 203 8.02 -3.66 -7.90
CA ALA A 203 9.07 -2.68 -7.60
C ALA A 203 10.48 -3.24 -7.89
N ALA A 204 10.69 -4.54 -7.69
CA ALA A 204 11.94 -5.24 -8.01
C ALA A 204 12.05 -5.68 -9.49
N GLY A 205 11.06 -5.42 -10.33
CA GLY A 205 11.05 -5.82 -11.75
C GLY A 205 10.93 -7.34 -11.97
N LEU A 206 10.45 -8.09 -11.00
CA LEU A 206 10.21 -9.53 -11.10
C LEU A 206 9.00 -9.81 -11.99
N LYS A 207 9.03 -10.97 -12.70
CA LYS A 207 8.00 -11.35 -13.69
C LYS A 207 7.44 -12.74 -13.38
#